data_3b9dddd02b065c969f40e3f9072f5833
#
_entry.id   3b9dddd02b065c969f40e3f9072f5833
#
_cell.length_a   1.000
_cell.length_b   1.000
_cell.length_c   1.000
_cell.angle_alpha   90.00
_cell.angle_beta   90.00
_cell.angle_gamma   90.00
#
_symmetry.space_group_name_H-M   'P 1'
#
loop_
_entity.id
_entity.type
_entity.pdbx_description
1 polymer ?
#
loop_
_entity_poly.entity_id
_entity_poly.type
_entity_poly.pdbx_seq_one_letter_code
_entity_poly.pdbx_strand_id
1 'polypeptide(L)'
;MNTGTWIGNLGSDPRVGQLPSGQPATDFTMAVNRRYVTNGQTVEETVWFKVKTYRNLAANCGRYLAKGRQVAVKGRVGQPEPYIGSDGKPYAINVLFAESVEFLGTPNGAAANQELDGAMAAAAGAAVVTEDEMMAASVEF
;
A
#
# COMPACT_ATOMS: atom_id res chain seq x y z
N MET A 1 -20.34 2.32 -3.65
CA MET A 1 -19.31 1.70 -2.78
C MET A 1 -18.15 1.24 -3.66
N ASN A 2 -16.91 1.61 -3.30
CA ASN A 2 -15.76 1.19 -4.07
C ASN A 2 -14.69 0.62 -3.13
N THR A 3 -14.86 -0.62 -2.76
CA THR A 3 -13.89 -1.32 -1.92
C THR A 3 -13.31 -2.51 -2.67
N GLY A 4 -12.09 -2.85 -2.34
CA GLY A 4 -11.41 -3.97 -2.97
C GLY A 4 -10.21 -4.41 -2.16
N THR A 5 -9.56 -5.46 -2.65
CA THR A 5 -8.34 -5.99 -2.06
C THR A 5 -7.30 -6.14 -3.16
N TRP A 6 -6.09 -5.66 -2.88
CA TRP A 6 -4.99 -5.72 -3.82
C TRP A 6 -3.78 -6.34 -3.14
N ILE A 7 -3.11 -7.22 -3.84
CA ILE A 7 -1.88 -7.87 -3.37
C ILE A 7 -0.75 -7.41 -4.25
N GLY A 8 0.30 -6.92 -3.64
CA GLY A 8 1.47 -6.45 -4.38
C GLY A 8 2.68 -6.31 -3.49
N ASN A 9 3.74 -5.76 -4.06
CA ASN A 9 5.00 -5.56 -3.36
C ASN A 9 5.32 -4.06 -3.29
N LEU A 10 5.89 -3.63 -2.17
CA LEU A 10 6.33 -2.25 -2.05
C LEU A 10 7.43 -1.94 -3.05
N GLY A 11 7.27 -0.84 -3.78
CA GLY A 11 8.27 -0.36 -4.73
C GLY A 11 9.30 0.56 -4.10
N SER A 12 9.04 1.03 -2.89
CA SER A 12 9.93 1.91 -2.14
C SER A 12 9.69 1.72 -0.65
N ASP A 13 10.62 2.22 0.17
CA ASP A 13 10.39 2.25 1.61
C ASP A 13 9.21 3.16 1.94
N PRO A 14 8.42 2.85 2.99
CA PRO A 14 7.31 3.70 3.39
C PRO A 14 7.78 5.09 3.78
N ARG A 15 7.02 6.09 3.36
CA ARG A 15 7.26 7.48 3.76
C ARG A 15 6.37 7.79 4.94
N VAL A 16 7.00 8.08 6.08
CA VAL A 16 6.32 8.37 7.34
C VAL A 16 6.18 9.86 7.51
N GLY A 17 4.99 10.29 7.86
CA GLY A 17 4.70 11.69 8.14
C GLY A 17 3.61 11.83 9.17
N GLN A 18 3.08 13.03 9.28
CA GLN A 18 2.00 13.35 10.22
C GLN A 18 0.96 14.22 9.53
N LEU A 19 -0.28 14.06 9.96
CA LEU A 19 -1.36 14.97 9.61
C LEU A 19 -1.23 16.26 10.44
N PRO A 20 -1.87 17.36 10.03
CA PRO A 20 -1.90 18.59 10.86
C PRO A 20 -2.41 18.35 12.28
N SER A 21 -3.26 17.35 12.47
CA SER A 21 -3.75 16.94 13.78
C SER A 21 -2.70 16.27 14.67
N GLY A 22 -1.51 15.94 14.12
CA GLY A 22 -0.46 15.20 14.82
C GLY A 22 -0.57 13.70 14.70
N GLN A 23 -1.64 13.18 14.09
CA GLN A 23 -1.81 11.74 13.91
C GLN A 23 -0.84 11.21 12.85
N PRO A 24 -0.31 10.00 13.04
CA PRO A 24 0.61 9.43 12.06
C PRO A 24 -0.07 9.17 10.71
N ALA A 25 0.69 9.36 9.65
CA ALA A 25 0.29 9.06 8.29
C ALA A 25 1.48 8.44 7.57
N THR A 26 1.26 7.34 6.87
CA THR A 26 2.32 6.65 6.12
C THR A 26 1.80 6.35 4.74
N ASP A 27 2.58 6.67 3.72
CA ASP A 27 2.26 6.27 2.36
C ASP A 27 3.41 5.45 1.77
N PHE A 28 3.04 4.60 0.83
CA PHE A 28 4.02 3.80 0.08
C PHE A 28 3.48 3.51 -1.30
N THR A 29 4.40 3.21 -2.22
CA THR A 29 4.02 2.74 -3.54
C THR A 29 3.97 1.22 -3.55
N MET A 30 2.98 0.68 -4.25
CA MET A 30 2.79 -0.76 -4.35
C MET A 30 2.65 -1.15 -5.82
N ALA A 31 3.42 -2.13 -6.23
CA ALA A 31 3.34 -2.71 -7.57
C ALA A 31 2.44 -3.94 -7.53
N VAL A 32 1.37 -3.92 -8.30
CA VAL A 32 0.47 -5.06 -8.46
C VAL A 32 0.72 -5.64 -9.84
N ASN A 33 1.20 -6.87 -9.88
CA ASN A 33 1.50 -7.55 -11.12
C ASN A 33 0.30 -8.36 -11.58
N ARG A 34 0.03 -8.27 -12.86
CA ARG A 34 -1.00 -9.06 -13.51
C ARG A 34 -0.39 -9.78 -14.69
N ARG A 35 -0.73 -11.05 -14.83
CA ARG A 35 -0.25 -11.87 -15.92
C ARG A 35 -1.43 -12.44 -16.68
N TYR A 36 -1.40 -12.35 -18.00
CA TYR A 36 -2.44 -12.91 -18.85
C TYR A 36 -1.85 -13.42 -20.14
N VAL A 37 -2.59 -14.27 -20.83
CA VAL A 37 -2.18 -14.85 -22.12
C VAL A 37 -3.03 -14.25 -23.23
N THR A 38 -2.37 -13.73 -24.24
CA THR A 38 -3.02 -13.26 -25.45
C THR A 38 -2.21 -13.70 -26.66
N ASN A 39 -2.89 -14.20 -27.70
CA ASN A 39 -2.27 -14.69 -28.94
C ASN A 39 -1.18 -15.75 -28.66
N GLY A 40 -1.39 -16.62 -27.67
CA GLY A 40 -0.43 -17.65 -27.30
C GLY A 40 0.78 -17.16 -26.53
N GLN A 41 0.87 -15.85 -26.24
CA GLN A 41 1.98 -15.25 -25.50
C GLN A 41 1.55 -14.81 -24.11
N THR A 42 2.43 -15.00 -23.14
CA THR A 42 2.21 -14.52 -21.78
C THR A 42 2.62 -13.05 -21.72
N VAL A 43 1.68 -12.21 -21.31
CA VAL A 43 1.93 -10.78 -21.12
C VAL A 43 1.88 -10.46 -19.64
N GLU A 44 2.86 -9.71 -19.17
CA GLU A 44 2.95 -9.27 -17.77
C GLU A 44 2.75 -7.76 -17.72
N GLU A 45 1.89 -7.32 -16.81
CA GLU A 45 1.52 -5.94 -16.64
C GLU A 45 1.66 -5.55 -15.19
N THR A 46 2.24 -4.40 -14.90
CA THR A 46 2.38 -3.87 -13.55
C THR A 46 1.56 -2.61 -13.41
N VAL A 47 0.68 -2.59 -12.42
CA VAL A 47 -0.10 -1.41 -12.06
C VAL A 47 0.45 -0.85 -10.75
N TRP A 48 0.73 0.43 -10.73
CA TRP A 48 1.28 1.11 -9.55
C TRP A 48 0.18 1.83 -8.79
N PHE A 49 0.21 1.66 -7.48
CA PHE A 49 -0.70 2.33 -6.56
C PHE A 49 0.09 3.09 -5.50
N LYS A 50 -0.44 4.25 -5.12
CA LYS A 50 0.01 4.96 -3.93
C LYS A 50 -0.96 4.61 -2.81
N VAL A 51 -0.47 3.92 -1.80
CA VAL A 51 -1.29 3.46 -0.68
C VAL A 51 -1.10 4.43 0.48
N LYS A 52 -2.21 4.98 0.96
CA LYS A 52 -2.21 5.93 2.08
C LYS A 52 -2.80 5.25 3.30
N THR A 53 -2.09 5.34 4.41
CA THR A 53 -2.51 4.77 5.69
C THR A 53 -2.46 5.85 6.78
N TYR A 54 -3.29 5.69 7.80
CA TYR A 54 -3.44 6.68 8.85
C TYR A 54 -3.52 6.03 10.22
N ARG A 55 -3.18 6.80 11.28
CA ARG A 55 -3.29 6.41 12.68
C ARG A 55 -2.47 5.15 13.00
N ASN A 56 -3.04 4.20 13.71
CA ASN A 56 -2.33 2.98 14.10
C ASN A 56 -1.84 2.15 12.93
N LEU A 57 -2.63 2.09 11.85
CA LEU A 57 -2.22 1.40 10.63
C LEU A 57 -0.98 2.06 10.03
N ALA A 58 -0.94 3.39 10.00
CA ALA A 58 0.22 4.14 9.49
C ALA A 58 1.45 3.89 10.34
N ALA A 59 1.30 3.87 11.66
CA ALA A 59 2.41 3.60 12.57
C ALA A 59 2.99 2.21 12.32
N ASN A 60 2.13 1.19 12.18
CA ASN A 60 2.58 -0.16 11.91
C ASN A 60 3.23 -0.31 10.53
N CYS A 61 2.65 0.30 9.52
CA CYS A 61 3.23 0.27 8.17
C CYS A 61 4.60 0.95 8.13
N GLY A 62 4.72 2.11 8.75
CA GLY A 62 5.98 2.84 8.80
C GLY A 62 7.06 2.10 9.58
N ARG A 63 6.67 1.31 10.58
CA ARG A 63 7.59 0.61 11.46
C ARG A 63 8.09 -0.71 10.85
N TYR A 64 7.23 -1.45 10.15
CA TYR A 64 7.52 -2.83 9.78
C TYR A 64 7.70 -3.05 8.28
N LEU A 65 7.20 -2.17 7.43
CA LEU A 65 7.31 -2.34 5.99
C LEU A 65 8.63 -1.81 5.44
N ALA A 66 9.06 -2.40 4.35
CA ALA A 66 10.25 -1.97 3.61
C ALA A 66 10.06 -2.30 2.13
N LYS A 67 10.87 -1.68 1.29
CA LYS A 67 10.88 -1.96 -0.14
C LYS A 67 10.97 -3.46 -0.42
N GLY A 68 10.15 -3.94 -1.34
CA GLY A 68 10.11 -5.34 -1.74
C GLY A 68 9.18 -6.22 -0.93
N ARG A 69 8.67 -5.73 0.20
CA ARG A 69 7.75 -6.48 1.05
C ARG A 69 6.42 -6.70 0.35
N GLN A 70 5.91 -7.92 0.43
CA GLN A 70 4.59 -8.24 -0.11
C GLN A 70 3.51 -7.93 0.93
N VAL A 71 2.44 -7.30 0.47
CA VAL A 71 1.31 -6.92 1.31
C VAL A 71 0.00 -7.19 0.60
N ALA A 72 -1.06 -7.40 1.39
CA ALA A 72 -2.44 -7.40 0.92
C ALA A 72 -3.12 -6.16 1.52
N VAL A 73 -3.57 -5.27 0.67
CA VAL A 73 -4.21 -4.02 1.08
C VAL A 73 -5.70 -4.12 0.79
N LYS A 74 -6.51 -3.92 1.81
CA LYS A 74 -7.95 -3.77 1.67
C LYS A 74 -8.31 -2.32 1.92
N GLY A 75 -9.11 -1.75 1.02
CA GLY A 75 -9.52 -0.37 1.15
C GLY A 75 -10.33 0.11 -0.02
N ARG A 76 -10.30 1.41 -0.27
CA ARG A 76 -11.04 2.04 -1.35
C ARG A 76 -10.12 2.81 -2.28
N VAL A 77 -10.54 2.93 -3.53
CA VAL A 77 -9.84 3.72 -4.54
C VAL A 77 -10.18 5.19 -4.35
N GLY A 78 -9.17 6.04 -4.31
CA GLY A 78 -9.33 7.48 -4.30
C GLY A 78 -9.13 8.10 -5.67
N GLN A 79 -9.10 9.42 -5.71
CA GLN A 79 -8.80 10.16 -6.94
C GLN A 79 -7.35 9.94 -7.34
N PRO A 80 -7.06 9.69 -8.63
CA PRO A 80 -5.67 9.57 -9.05
C PRO A 80 -4.92 10.89 -8.85
N GLU A 81 -3.64 10.79 -8.51
CA GLU A 81 -2.79 11.95 -8.32
C GLU A 81 -1.89 12.16 -9.54
N PRO A 82 -1.93 13.33 -10.16
CA PRO A 82 -1.05 13.62 -11.29
C PRO A 82 0.37 13.93 -10.82
N TYR A 83 1.33 13.56 -11.64
CA TYR A 83 2.73 13.91 -11.43
C TYR A 83 3.45 14.02 -12.76
N ILE A 84 4.60 14.69 -12.73
CA ILE A 84 5.47 14.78 -13.92
C ILE A 84 6.59 13.76 -13.75
N GLY A 85 6.72 12.87 -14.72
CA GLY A 85 7.75 11.85 -14.71
C GLY A 85 9.14 12.43 -15.00
N SER A 86 10.17 11.60 -14.80
CA SER A 86 11.55 11.99 -15.09
C SER A 86 11.78 12.30 -16.56
N ASP A 87 10.92 11.82 -17.44
CA ASP A 87 10.94 12.11 -18.88
C ASP A 87 10.22 13.43 -19.24
N GLY A 88 9.71 14.15 -18.26
CA GLY A 88 8.98 15.39 -18.45
C GLY A 88 7.53 15.24 -18.89
N LYS A 89 7.03 14.03 -18.97
CA LYS A 89 5.64 13.76 -19.37
C LYS A 89 4.70 13.67 -18.17
N PRO A 90 3.41 14.04 -18.35
CA PRO A 90 2.43 13.90 -17.29
C PRO A 90 1.98 12.43 -17.12
N TYR A 91 1.83 12.03 -15.90
CA TYR A 91 1.31 10.72 -15.51
C TYR A 91 0.31 10.91 -14.37
N ALA A 92 -0.40 9.84 -14.06
CA ALA A 92 -1.27 9.78 -12.88
C ALA A 92 -1.06 8.45 -12.19
N ILE A 93 -0.94 8.49 -10.86
CA ILE A 93 -0.84 7.26 -10.06
C ILE A 93 -2.19 7.01 -9.38
N ASN A 94 -2.63 5.77 -9.37
CA ASN A 94 -3.83 5.36 -8.67
C ASN A 94 -3.60 5.45 -7.15
N VAL A 95 -4.61 5.91 -6.43
CA VAL A 95 -4.53 6.08 -4.98
C VAL A 95 -5.46 5.10 -4.29
N LEU A 96 -4.95 4.42 -3.26
CA LEU A 96 -5.72 3.55 -2.38
C LEU A 96 -5.69 4.12 -0.97
N PHE A 97 -6.86 4.23 -0.36
CA PHE A 97 -6.98 4.52 1.06
C PHE A 97 -7.18 3.20 1.80
N ALA A 98 -6.17 2.76 2.51
CA ALA A 98 -6.17 1.46 3.16
C ALA A 98 -7.02 1.45 4.42
N GLU A 99 -7.89 0.46 4.52
CA GLU A 99 -8.61 0.13 5.75
C GLU A 99 -7.82 -0.88 6.57
N SER A 100 -7.15 -1.81 5.89
CA SER A 100 -6.27 -2.78 6.53
C SER A 100 -5.15 -3.17 5.60
N VAL A 101 -4.01 -3.55 6.17
CA VAL A 101 -2.85 -4.04 5.45
C VAL A 101 -2.39 -5.32 6.13
N GLU A 102 -2.35 -6.40 5.39
CA GLU A 102 -1.77 -7.66 5.86
C GLU A 102 -0.36 -7.78 5.32
N PHE A 103 0.60 -8.05 6.21
CA PHE A 103 1.99 -8.23 5.83
C PHE A 103 2.19 -9.69 5.42
N LEU A 104 2.43 -9.89 4.13
CA LEU A 104 2.65 -11.23 3.60
C LEU A 104 4.15 -11.53 3.58
N GLY A 105 4.50 -12.79 3.38
CA GLY A 105 5.90 -13.17 3.32
C GLY A 105 6.66 -12.47 2.20
N THR A 106 7.96 -12.28 2.39
CA THR A 106 8.82 -11.77 1.32
C THR A 106 9.30 -12.92 0.46
N PRO A 107 9.57 -12.69 -0.85
CA PRO A 107 10.09 -13.73 -1.73
C PRO A 107 11.43 -14.29 -1.24
N ASN A 108 12.26 -13.49 -0.57
CA ASN A 108 13.56 -13.89 -0.08
C ASN A 108 13.52 -14.04 1.44
N GLY A 109 14.00 -15.19 1.94
CA GLY A 109 14.10 -15.45 3.37
C GLY A 109 12.77 -15.73 4.04
N ALA A 110 11.85 -16.35 3.32
CA ALA A 110 10.53 -16.66 3.83
C ALA A 110 10.57 -17.44 5.15
N ALA A 111 11.48 -18.40 5.27
CA ALA A 111 11.61 -19.21 6.49
C ALA A 111 12.09 -18.38 7.68
N ALA A 112 12.99 -17.43 7.45
CA ALA A 112 13.49 -16.56 8.51
C ALA A 112 12.47 -15.50 8.91
N ASN A 113 11.60 -15.13 7.99
CA ASN A 113 10.65 -14.04 8.20
C ASN A 113 9.26 -14.51 8.64
N GLN A 114 8.97 -15.80 8.59
CA GLN A 114 7.62 -16.30 8.89
C GLN A 114 7.13 -15.95 10.28
N GLU A 115 7.96 -16.13 11.28
CA GLU A 115 7.58 -15.76 12.65
C GLU A 115 7.40 -14.26 12.79
N LEU A 116 8.30 -13.49 12.20
CA LEU A 116 8.22 -12.04 12.19
C LEU A 116 7.00 -11.57 11.42
N ASP A 117 6.73 -12.17 10.26
CA ASP A 117 5.57 -11.87 9.45
C ASP A 117 4.27 -12.16 10.19
N GLY A 118 4.21 -13.27 10.93
CA GLY A 118 3.06 -13.59 11.75
C GLY A 118 2.81 -12.55 12.83
N ALA A 119 3.85 -12.10 13.50
CA ALA A 119 3.75 -11.05 14.51
C ALA A 119 3.32 -9.72 13.88
N MET A 120 3.87 -9.37 12.73
CA MET A 120 3.52 -8.16 12.00
C MET A 120 2.09 -8.20 11.48
N ALA A 121 1.66 -9.34 10.96
CA ALA A 121 0.28 -9.51 10.50
C ALA A 121 -0.72 -9.38 11.65
N ALA A 122 -0.41 -9.93 12.80
CA ALA A 122 -1.24 -9.78 13.99
C ALA A 122 -1.31 -8.32 14.44
N ALA A 123 -0.20 -7.61 14.42
CA ALA A 123 -0.16 -6.19 14.75
C ALA A 123 -0.95 -5.36 13.73
N ALA A 124 -0.79 -5.66 12.44
CA ALA A 124 -1.53 -4.97 11.38
C ALA A 124 -3.03 -5.25 11.46
N GLY A 125 -3.41 -6.47 11.80
CA GLY A 125 -4.81 -6.84 11.96
C GLY A 125 -5.51 -6.05 13.07
N ALA A 126 -4.77 -5.59 14.09
CA ALA A 126 -5.29 -4.75 15.14
C ALA A 126 -5.37 -3.27 14.77
N ALA A 127 -4.77 -2.88 13.66
CA ALA A 127 -4.64 -1.48 13.24
C ALA A 127 -5.59 -1.16 12.08
N VAL A 128 -6.88 -1.33 12.32
CA VAL A 128 -7.91 -1.04 11.31
C VAL A 128 -8.33 0.42 11.42
N VAL A 129 -8.36 1.11 10.28
CA VAL A 129 -8.78 2.51 10.19
C VAL A 129 -10.20 2.54 9.63
N THR A 130 -11.09 3.30 10.28
CA THR A 130 -12.47 3.43 9.84
C THR A 130 -12.55 4.31 8.58
N GLU A 131 -13.61 4.12 7.81
CA GLU A 131 -13.83 4.91 6.60
C GLU A 131 -13.95 6.41 6.92
N ASP A 132 -14.62 6.75 8.02
CA ASP A 132 -14.77 8.15 8.44
C ASP A 132 -13.42 8.79 8.77
N GLU A 133 -12.55 8.05 9.45
CA GLU A 133 -11.19 8.52 9.75
C GLU A 133 -10.38 8.73 8.48
N MET A 134 -10.52 7.84 7.51
CA MET A 134 -9.84 7.97 6.24
C MET A 134 -10.34 9.17 5.43
N MET A 135 -11.63 9.42 5.42
CA MET A 135 -12.21 10.57 4.74
C MET A 135 -11.74 11.88 5.36
N ALA A 136 -11.72 11.97 6.69
CA ALA A 136 -11.24 13.16 7.38
C ALA A 136 -9.75 13.42 7.09
N ALA A 137 -8.95 12.36 7.01
CA ALA A 137 -7.52 12.46 6.79
C ALA A 137 -7.13 12.66 5.32
N SER A 138 -7.94 12.19 4.37
CA SER A 138 -7.61 12.23 2.94
C SER A 138 -7.48 13.65 2.38
N VAL A 139 -8.11 14.62 3.02
CA VAL A 139 -8.04 16.02 2.61
C VAL A 139 -6.65 16.61 2.88
N GLU A 140 -5.94 16.08 3.85
CA GLU A 140 -4.65 16.57 4.30
C GLU A 140 -3.45 16.01 3.52
N PHE A 141 -3.70 15.03 2.71
CA PHE A 141 -2.65 14.36 1.97
C PHE A 141 -2.64 14.79 0.50
#